data_4ed0c4a2106f5978cfa6465ca6d4100d
#
_entry.id   4ed0c4a2106f5978cfa6465ca6d4100d
#
_cell.length_a   1.000
_cell.length_b   1.000
_cell.length_c   1.000
_cell.angle_alpha   90.00
_cell.angle_beta   90.00
_cell.angle_gamma   90.00
#
_symmetry.space_group_name_H-M   'P 1'
#
loop_
_entity.id
_entity.type
_entity.pdbx_description
1 polymer ?
#
loop_
_entity_poly.entity_id
_entity_poly.type
_entity_poly.pdbx_seq_one_letter_code
_entity_poly.pdbx_strand_id
1 'polypeptide(L)'
;MKLKKRMGGESLFDTFNKGDVVMAFFPCTRFEVQILLWFRGEAMQQKNWSEADKLEYCMKLHDELHRNYMLISKMVIVLQKRGIPVIIENPYSTQHYLTNYWCIKPKVIDKDRHATGDYMKKPTQYWFIGIEPKDNLIMEQVNYKKRLSVSNLFGTKDYVVQRSMISKDYVNRFIREFIVDGEPKPIEEEKTLFDYEV
;
A
#
# COMPACT_ATOMS: atom_id res chain seq x y z
N MET A 1 3.11 25.38 3.35
CA MET A 1 1.66 25.07 3.47
C MET A 1 1.49 24.28 4.76
N LYS A 2 0.87 24.87 5.80
CA LYS A 2 0.62 24.16 7.06
C LYS A 2 -0.64 23.32 6.90
N LEU A 3 -0.54 22.01 7.05
CA LEU A 3 -1.74 21.18 7.28
C LEU A 3 -2.40 21.72 8.55
N LYS A 4 -3.66 22.17 8.46
CA LYS A 4 -4.38 22.70 9.62
C LYS A 4 -4.36 21.66 10.73
N LYS A 5 -3.75 22.02 11.89
CA LYS A 5 -3.93 21.28 13.15
C LYS A 5 -5.43 21.13 13.38
N ARG A 6 -5.92 19.90 13.46
CA ARG A 6 -7.21 19.61 14.08
C ARG A 6 -7.06 19.93 15.57
N MET A 7 -8.07 20.55 16.13
CA MET A 7 -8.12 21.05 17.51
C MET A 7 -7.42 20.11 18.51
N GLY A 8 -6.35 20.57 19.13
CA GLY A 8 -5.74 20.01 20.35
C GLY A 8 -4.82 18.79 20.18
N GLY A 9 -4.56 18.26 18.98
CA GLY A 9 -3.70 17.11 18.76
C GLY A 9 -2.47 17.43 17.91
N GLU A 10 -1.33 16.83 18.22
CA GLU A 10 -0.19 16.79 17.33
C GLU A 10 -0.56 16.06 16.04
N SER A 11 -0.11 16.56 14.91
CA SER A 11 -0.24 15.85 13.64
C SER A 11 0.71 14.64 13.64
N LEU A 12 0.30 13.51 13.07
CA LEU A 12 1.19 12.37 12.84
C LEU A 12 2.51 12.82 12.19
N PHE A 13 2.47 13.83 11.33
CA PHE A 13 3.68 14.38 10.70
C PHE A 13 4.61 15.10 11.69
N ASP A 14 4.12 15.54 12.85
CA ASP A 14 4.94 16.19 13.86
C ASP A 14 5.76 15.18 14.68
N THR A 15 5.43 13.89 14.62
CA THR A 15 6.14 12.81 15.32
C THR A 15 7.35 12.26 14.54
N PHE A 16 7.46 12.54 13.24
CA PHE A 16 8.57 12.05 12.42
C PHE A 16 9.82 12.90 12.59
N ASN A 17 10.97 12.24 12.73
CA ASN A 17 12.28 12.85 12.91
C ASN A 17 13.14 12.74 11.66
N LYS A 18 14.18 13.56 11.59
CA LYS A 18 15.21 13.43 10.57
C LYS A 18 15.95 12.09 10.75
N GLY A 19 15.98 11.27 9.72
CA GLY A 19 16.53 9.92 9.74
C GLY A 19 15.48 8.81 9.72
N ASP A 20 14.21 9.15 10.01
CA ASP A 20 13.12 8.18 9.83
C ASP A 20 12.84 7.93 8.34
N VAL A 21 12.38 6.73 8.04
CA VAL A 21 11.80 6.35 6.73
C VAL A 21 10.32 6.04 6.95
N VAL A 22 9.46 6.77 6.26
CA VAL A 22 8.01 6.56 6.38
C VAL A 22 7.54 5.54 5.36
N MET A 23 6.96 4.44 5.81
CA MET A 23 6.27 3.50 4.93
C MET A 23 4.76 3.75 5.00
N ALA A 24 4.17 4.13 3.85
CA ALA A 24 2.78 4.52 3.76
C ALA A 24 1.97 3.48 2.97
N PHE A 25 1.00 2.86 3.66
CA PHE A 25 -0.01 1.99 3.06
C PHE A 25 -1.24 2.85 2.72
N PHE A 26 -1.25 3.35 1.51
CA PHE A 26 -2.27 4.31 1.09
C PHE A 26 -3.52 3.60 0.56
N PRO A 27 -4.74 4.13 0.80
CA PRO A 27 -5.95 3.53 0.27
C PRO A 27 -5.89 3.36 -1.26
N CYS A 28 -5.96 2.11 -1.72
CA CYS A 28 -5.88 1.76 -3.15
C CYS A 28 -7.22 1.90 -3.89
N THR A 29 -8.33 1.96 -3.15
CA THR A 29 -9.69 1.74 -3.63
C THR A 29 -10.12 2.62 -4.82
N ARG A 30 -9.47 3.78 -5.02
CA ARG A 30 -9.79 4.68 -6.16
C ARG A 30 -8.71 4.66 -7.24
N PHE A 31 -7.62 3.94 -7.02
CA PHE A 31 -6.51 3.83 -7.96
C PHE A 31 -6.47 2.50 -8.70
N GLU A 32 -7.17 1.47 -8.19
CA GLU A 32 -7.20 0.12 -8.75
C GLU A 32 -7.99 0.04 -10.07
N VAL A 33 -7.60 -0.92 -10.90
CA VAL A 33 -8.26 -1.19 -12.19
C VAL A 33 -9.75 -1.52 -12.07
N GLN A 34 -10.15 -2.19 -10.99
CA GLN A 34 -11.55 -2.57 -10.77
C GLN A 34 -12.50 -1.38 -10.74
N ILE A 35 -12.01 -0.22 -10.33
CA ILE A 35 -12.81 1.00 -10.31
C ILE A 35 -13.15 1.51 -11.70
N LEU A 36 -12.38 1.12 -12.73
CA LEU A 36 -12.64 1.55 -14.12
C LEU A 36 -14.03 1.12 -14.62
N LEU A 37 -14.49 -0.07 -14.22
CA LEU A 37 -15.84 -0.53 -14.55
C LEU A 37 -16.92 0.41 -13.98
N TRP A 38 -16.68 0.89 -12.76
CA TRP A 38 -17.57 1.85 -12.11
C TRP A 38 -17.57 3.22 -12.80
N PHE A 39 -16.39 3.70 -13.21
CA PHE A 39 -16.26 4.96 -13.96
C PHE A 39 -16.91 4.90 -15.34
N ARG A 40 -16.99 3.70 -15.94
CA ARG A 40 -17.63 3.48 -17.22
C ARG A 40 -19.13 3.20 -17.14
N GLY A 41 -19.68 3.04 -15.92
CA GLY A 41 -21.07 2.62 -15.73
C GLY A 41 -21.33 1.15 -16.13
N GLU A 42 -20.27 0.34 -16.19
CA GLU A 42 -20.30 -1.07 -16.64
C GLU A 42 -20.27 -2.07 -15.47
N ALA A 43 -20.18 -1.62 -14.22
CA ALA A 43 -20.25 -2.49 -13.07
C ALA A 43 -21.60 -3.22 -13.00
N MET A 44 -21.57 -4.50 -12.60
CA MET A 44 -22.77 -5.34 -12.55
C MET A 44 -23.91 -4.67 -11.76
N GLN A 45 -23.59 -3.97 -10.69
CA GLN A 45 -24.53 -3.23 -9.86
C GLN A 45 -25.18 -2.03 -10.57
N GLN A 46 -24.53 -1.50 -11.60
CA GLN A 46 -24.98 -0.35 -12.38
C GLN A 46 -25.83 -0.74 -13.59
N LYS A 47 -26.01 -2.05 -13.85
CA LYS A 47 -26.68 -2.56 -15.05
C LYS A 47 -28.08 -1.96 -15.28
N ASN A 48 -28.82 -1.75 -14.20
CA ASN A 48 -30.20 -1.26 -14.24
C ASN A 48 -30.33 0.22 -13.83
N TRP A 49 -29.20 0.93 -13.68
CA TRP A 49 -29.22 2.35 -13.32
C TRP A 49 -29.56 3.20 -14.55
N SER A 50 -30.24 4.30 -14.31
CA SER A 50 -30.42 5.32 -15.34
C SER A 50 -29.09 5.98 -15.69
N GLU A 51 -28.98 6.62 -16.82
CA GLU A 51 -27.78 7.38 -17.21
C GLU A 51 -27.51 8.52 -16.21
N ALA A 52 -28.53 9.16 -15.69
CA ALA A 52 -28.39 10.19 -14.66
C ALA A 52 -27.78 9.65 -13.39
N ASP A 53 -28.26 8.50 -12.87
CA ASP A 53 -27.71 7.87 -11.67
C ASP A 53 -26.23 7.45 -11.86
N LYS A 54 -25.91 6.93 -13.05
CA LYS A 54 -24.52 6.57 -13.40
C LYS A 54 -23.63 7.80 -13.40
N LEU A 55 -24.06 8.90 -14.00
CA LEU A 55 -23.31 10.15 -14.07
C LEU A 55 -23.09 10.73 -12.67
N GLU A 56 -24.14 10.80 -11.85
CA GLU A 56 -24.04 11.29 -10.48
C GLU A 56 -23.04 10.45 -9.65
N TYR A 57 -23.11 9.14 -9.78
CA TYR A 57 -22.16 8.26 -9.11
C TYR A 57 -20.73 8.43 -9.61
N CYS A 58 -20.54 8.57 -10.93
CA CYS A 58 -19.22 8.84 -11.51
C CYS A 58 -18.63 10.16 -11.01
N MET A 59 -19.43 11.22 -10.89
CA MET A 59 -18.96 12.49 -10.31
C MET A 59 -18.44 12.27 -8.88
N LYS A 60 -19.17 11.53 -8.05
CA LYS A 60 -18.72 11.19 -6.69
C LYS A 60 -17.39 10.42 -6.70
N LEU A 61 -17.23 9.47 -7.62
CA LEU A 61 -15.98 8.71 -7.74
C LEU A 61 -14.80 9.61 -8.15
N HIS A 62 -15.02 10.55 -9.05
CA HIS A 62 -14.01 11.53 -9.46
C HIS A 62 -13.60 12.45 -8.30
N ASP A 63 -14.54 12.90 -7.49
CA ASP A 63 -14.25 13.70 -6.30
C ASP A 63 -13.41 12.92 -5.27
N GLU A 64 -13.73 11.64 -5.07
CA GLU A 64 -12.97 10.78 -4.17
C GLU A 64 -11.56 10.48 -4.72
N LEU A 65 -11.45 10.23 -6.02
CA LEU A 65 -10.16 10.07 -6.70
C LEU A 65 -9.29 11.33 -6.55
N HIS A 66 -9.87 12.49 -6.81
CA HIS A 66 -9.18 13.78 -6.67
C HIS A 66 -8.70 14.00 -5.23
N ARG A 67 -9.56 13.75 -4.24
CA ARG A 67 -9.18 13.88 -2.82
C ARG A 67 -8.02 12.97 -2.44
N ASN A 68 -8.06 11.71 -2.87
CA ASN A 68 -7.00 10.75 -2.57
C ASN A 68 -5.68 11.13 -3.27
N TYR A 69 -5.76 11.55 -4.54
CA TYR A 69 -4.61 12.04 -5.30
C TYR A 69 -3.95 13.25 -4.64
N MET A 70 -4.77 14.23 -4.22
CA MET A 70 -4.28 15.42 -3.53
C MET A 70 -3.68 15.09 -2.17
N LEU A 71 -4.25 14.13 -1.45
CA LEU A 71 -3.76 13.74 -0.13
C LEU A 71 -2.39 13.06 -0.23
N ILE A 72 -2.22 12.09 -1.11
CA ILE A 72 -0.94 11.39 -1.31
C ILE A 72 0.15 12.36 -1.79
N SER A 73 -0.17 13.21 -2.74
CA SER A 73 0.78 14.19 -3.27
C SER A 73 1.19 15.22 -2.22
N LYS A 74 0.25 15.72 -1.42
CA LYS A 74 0.54 16.64 -0.30
C LYS A 74 1.38 15.99 0.78
N MET A 75 1.09 14.73 1.13
CA MET A 75 1.89 13.96 2.08
C MET A 75 3.36 13.91 1.61
N VAL A 76 3.57 13.51 0.36
CA VAL A 76 4.92 13.42 -0.23
C VAL A 76 5.62 14.78 -0.20
N ILE A 77 4.96 15.86 -0.63
CA ILE A 77 5.55 17.21 -0.62
C ILE A 77 5.98 17.62 0.79
N VAL A 78 5.15 17.37 1.80
CA VAL A 78 5.46 17.72 3.19
C VAL A 78 6.65 16.92 3.70
N LEU A 79 6.67 15.61 3.49
CA LEU A 79 7.76 14.74 3.94
C LEU A 79 9.08 15.09 3.25
N GLN A 80 9.06 15.30 1.93
CA GLN A 80 10.26 15.67 1.18
C GLN A 80 10.81 17.04 1.59
N LYS A 81 9.97 18.03 1.86
CA LYS A 81 10.41 19.35 2.38
C LYS A 81 11.05 19.25 3.76
N ARG A 82 10.78 18.20 4.51
CA ARG A 82 11.39 17.92 5.81
C ARG A 82 12.62 17.01 5.71
N GLY A 83 12.97 16.56 4.51
CA GLY A 83 14.07 15.63 4.27
C GLY A 83 13.77 14.22 4.77
N ILE A 84 12.49 13.82 4.84
CA ILE A 84 12.05 12.52 5.32
C ILE A 84 11.70 11.66 4.10
N PRO A 85 12.42 10.56 3.85
CA PRO A 85 12.11 9.61 2.80
C PRO A 85 10.75 8.94 3.03
N VAL A 86 10.05 8.64 1.94
CA VAL A 86 8.78 7.92 2.00
C VAL A 86 8.73 6.80 0.98
N ILE A 87 8.25 5.64 1.43
CA ILE A 87 7.97 4.48 0.60
C ILE A 87 6.46 4.29 0.60
N ILE A 88 5.84 4.30 -0.58
CA ILE A 88 4.39 4.14 -0.72
C ILE A 88 4.12 2.78 -1.33
N GLU A 89 3.23 2.01 -0.71
CA GLU A 89 2.75 0.73 -1.21
C GLU A 89 1.37 0.89 -1.87
N ASN A 90 1.18 0.25 -3.02
CA ASN A 90 -0.15 0.05 -3.60
C ASN A 90 -0.16 -1.22 -4.48
N PRO A 91 -1.32 -1.84 -4.72
CA PRO A 91 -1.43 -2.95 -5.65
C PRO A 91 -0.91 -2.57 -7.03
N TYR A 92 -0.25 -3.52 -7.70
CA TYR A 92 0.23 -3.33 -9.06
C TYR A 92 -0.79 -3.78 -10.10
N SER A 93 -1.01 -2.93 -11.07
CA SER A 93 -1.68 -3.26 -12.33
C SER A 93 -1.24 -2.29 -13.41
N THR A 94 -1.22 -2.71 -14.65
CA THR A 94 -0.89 -1.86 -15.81
C THR A 94 -1.89 -0.71 -16.01
N GLN A 95 -3.09 -0.83 -15.45
CA GLN A 95 -4.15 0.18 -15.52
C GLN A 95 -4.34 0.94 -14.20
N HIS A 96 -3.41 0.79 -13.25
CA HIS A 96 -3.47 1.51 -11.98
C HIS A 96 -3.29 3.02 -12.20
N TYR A 97 -4.14 3.83 -11.58
CA TYR A 97 -4.19 5.27 -11.85
C TYR A 97 -2.86 5.97 -11.57
N LEU A 98 -2.26 5.76 -10.39
CA LEU A 98 -0.98 6.41 -10.06
C LEU A 98 0.16 5.95 -10.96
N THR A 99 0.17 4.69 -11.39
CA THR A 99 1.19 4.15 -12.30
C THR A 99 1.18 4.89 -13.64
N ASN A 100 0.00 5.25 -14.11
CA ASN A 100 -0.15 5.91 -15.41
C ASN A 100 -0.09 7.44 -15.33
N TYR A 101 -0.71 8.05 -14.32
CA TYR A 101 -0.99 9.48 -14.29
C TYR A 101 -0.22 10.26 -13.22
N TRP A 102 0.46 9.59 -12.27
CA TRP A 102 1.31 10.32 -11.33
C TRP A 102 2.68 10.61 -11.94
N CYS A 103 3.24 11.78 -11.61
CA CYS A 103 4.56 12.19 -12.11
C CYS A 103 5.71 11.37 -11.54
N ILE A 104 5.51 10.67 -10.41
CA ILE A 104 6.48 9.78 -9.79
C ILE A 104 6.16 8.34 -10.19
N LYS A 105 7.18 7.58 -10.59
CA LYS A 105 7.01 6.18 -11.01
C LYS A 105 7.43 5.23 -9.90
N PRO A 106 6.80 4.04 -9.80
CA PRO A 106 7.24 3.02 -8.86
C PRO A 106 8.65 2.54 -9.25
N LYS A 107 9.48 2.25 -8.26
CA LYS A 107 10.85 1.75 -8.46
C LYS A 107 10.96 0.24 -8.25
N VAL A 108 10.08 -0.32 -7.43
CA VAL A 108 10.02 -1.77 -7.18
C VAL A 108 8.62 -2.27 -7.52
N ILE A 109 8.55 -3.39 -8.25
CA ILE A 109 7.31 -4.09 -8.57
C ILE A 109 7.50 -5.55 -8.20
N ASP A 110 6.78 -5.97 -7.16
CA ASP A 110 6.67 -7.38 -6.79
C ASP A 110 5.42 -7.97 -7.47
N LYS A 111 5.63 -8.87 -8.42
CA LYS A 111 4.54 -9.50 -9.18
C LYS A 111 3.87 -10.65 -8.42
N ASP A 112 4.54 -11.20 -7.41
CA ASP A 112 4.05 -12.31 -6.63
C ASP A 112 4.60 -12.32 -5.21
N ARG A 113 3.96 -11.57 -4.32
CA ARG A 113 4.34 -11.49 -2.90
C ARG A 113 4.38 -12.86 -2.20
N HIS A 114 3.58 -13.83 -2.67
CA HIS A 114 3.61 -15.17 -2.11
C HIS A 114 4.96 -15.87 -2.39
N ALA A 115 5.57 -15.61 -3.54
CA ALA A 115 6.90 -16.13 -3.87
C ALA A 115 8.00 -15.58 -2.96
N THR A 116 7.75 -14.47 -2.29
CA THR A 116 8.67 -13.79 -1.35
C THR A 116 8.25 -13.90 0.12
N GLY A 117 7.31 -14.80 0.44
CA GLY A 117 6.96 -15.18 1.81
C GLY A 117 5.65 -14.62 2.36
N ASP A 118 4.80 -14.03 1.51
CA ASP A 118 3.47 -13.57 1.93
C ASP A 118 2.39 -14.65 1.79
N TYR A 119 1.21 -14.39 2.37
CA TYR A 119 0.06 -15.28 2.30
C TYR A 119 -0.63 -15.27 0.94
N MET A 120 -0.51 -14.18 0.19
CA MET A 120 -1.27 -13.98 -1.05
C MET A 120 -0.37 -13.62 -2.22
N LYS A 121 -0.72 -14.16 -3.40
CA LYS A 121 -0.24 -13.62 -4.65
C LYS A 121 -0.93 -12.27 -4.89
N LYS A 122 -0.38 -11.21 -4.35
CA LYS A 122 -0.90 -9.85 -4.52
C LYS A 122 0.17 -9.02 -5.23
N PRO A 123 0.09 -8.84 -6.56
CA PRO A 123 1.02 -7.96 -7.25
C PRO A 123 1.02 -6.59 -6.59
N THR A 124 2.18 -6.09 -6.26
CA THR A 124 2.35 -4.86 -5.47
C THR A 124 3.45 -4.00 -6.06
N GLN A 125 3.32 -2.70 -5.97
CA GLN A 125 4.30 -1.73 -6.43
C GLN A 125 4.65 -0.76 -5.32
N TYR A 126 5.90 -0.28 -5.35
CA TYR A 126 6.46 0.59 -4.34
C TYR A 126 7.12 1.81 -4.98
N TRP A 127 6.71 2.99 -4.52
CA TRP A 127 7.36 4.25 -4.85
C TRP A 127 8.35 4.60 -3.75
N PHE A 128 9.63 4.68 -4.11
CA PHE A 128 10.70 5.15 -3.24
C PHE A 128 10.97 6.61 -3.54
N ILE A 129 10.74 7.50 -2.59
CA ILE A 129 10.80 8.94 -2.77
C ILE A 129 11.73 9.54 -1.70
N GLY A 130 12.78 10.24 -2.15
CA GLY A 130 13.85 10.72 -1.27
C GLY A 130 14.82 9.64 -0.78
N ILE A 131 14.68 8.42 -1.29
CA ILE A 131 15.55 7.26 -1.06
C ILE A 131 15.51 6.36 -2.29
N GLU A 132 16.61 5.67 -2.56
CA GLU A 132 16.69 4.63 -3.59
C GLU A 132 16.58 3.23 -2.95
N PRO A 133 15.93 2.26 -3.61
CA PRO A 133 15.96 0.88 -3.15
C PRO A 133 17.40 0.35 -3.21
N LYS A 134 17.80 -0.45 -2.22
CA LYS A 134 19.17 -0.97 -2.09
C LYS A 134 19.45 -2.15 -3.01
N ASP A 135 18.44 -2.95 -3.30
CA ASP A 135 18.55 -4.15 -4.15
C ASP A 135 19.58 -5.18 -3.60
N ASN A 136 19.52 -5.41 -2.29
CA ASN A 136 20.40 -6.37 -1.62
C ASN A 136 20.04 -7.81 -2.00
N LEU A 137 21.04 -8.66 -2.26
CA LEU A 137 20.81 -10.06 -2.52
C LEU A 137 20.52 -10.83 -1.21
N ILE A 138 19.32 -11.38 -1.10
CA ILE A 138 18.91 -12.20 0.04
C ILE A 138 19.00 -13.67 -0.31
N MET A 139 20.01 -14.36 0.24
CA MET A 139 20.30 -15.80 -0.03
C MET A 139 19.46 -16.77 0.81
N GLU A 140 18.72 -16.28 1.81
CA GLU A 140 17.91 -17.13 2.68
C GLU A 140 16.73 -17.76 1.94
N GLN A 141 16.42 -19.00 2.32
CA GLN A 141 15.24 -19.67 1.80
C GLN A 141 13.96 -18.93 2.22
N VAL A 142 13.03 -18.84 1.27
CA VAL A 142 11.72 -18.26 1.53
C VAL A 142 10.91 -19.18 2.42
N ASN A 143 10.40 -18.68 3.54
CA ASN A 143 9.44 -19.39 4.36
C ASN A 143 8.04 -19.27 3.73
N TYR A 144 7.69 -20.23 2.87
CA TYR A 144 6.42 -20.23 2.17
C TYR A 144 5.24 -20.42 3.12
N LYS A 145 4.32 -19.49 3.11
CA LYS A 145 3.06 -19.57 3.84
C LYS A 145 2.03 -20.37 3.06
N LYS A 146 1.05 -20.94 3.76
CA LYS A 146 -0.13 -21.51 3.09
C LYS A 146 -0.83 -20.40 2.31
N ARG A 147 -0.91 -20.57 0.99
CA ARG A 147 -1.50 -19.58 0.11
C ARG A 147 -2.98 -19.36 0.40
N LEU A 148 -3.35 -18.10 0.64
CA LEU A 148 -4.74 -17.68 0.74
C LEU A 148 -5.25 -17.28 -0.66
N SER A 149 -6.38 -17.84 -1.05
CA SER A 149 -7.09 -17.45 -2.28
C SER A 149 -8.17 -16.44 -1.97
N VAL A 150 -8.28 -15.40 -2.80
CA VAL A 150 -9.35 -14.41 -2.69
C VAL A 150 -10.74 -15.06 -2.75
N SER A 151 -10.91 -16.10 -3.58
CA SER A 151 -12.17 -16.85 -3.70
C SER A 151 -12.55 -17.54 -2.40
N ASN A 152 -11.57 -18.06 -1.64
CA ASN A 152 -11.82 -18.76 -0.38
C ASN A 152 -12.15 -17.78 0.78
N LEU A 153 -11.80 -16.52 0.62
CA LEU A 153 -12.06 -15.48 1.61
C LEU A 153 -13.38 -14.75 1.35
N PHE A 154 -13.87 -14.80 0.13
CA PHE A 154 -15.08 -14.08 -0.28
C PHE A 154 -16.29 -14.49 0.56
N GLY A 155 -16.97 -13.50 1.15
CA GLY A 155 -18.14 -13.73 2.02
C GLY A 155 -17.81 -14.01 3.48
N THR A 156 -16.54 -14.11 3.87
CA THR A 156 -16.18 -14.19 5.30
C THR A 156 -16.25 -12.81 5.96
N LYS A 157 -16.55 -12.75 7.26
CA LYS A 157 -16.62 -11.48 8.03
C LYS A 157 -15.28 -10.72 7.98
N ASP A 158 -14.17 -11.43 7.88
CA ASP A 158 -12.81 -10.88 7.95
C ASP A 158 -12.18 -10.67 6.56
N TYR A 159 -12.97 -10.79 5.49
CA TYR A 159 -12.48 -10.72 4.11
C TYR A 159 -11.58 -9.52 3.84
N VAL A 160 -12.03 -8.32 4.25
CA VAL A 160 -11.26 -7.06 4.03
C VAL A 160 -9.96 -7.07 4.81
N VAL A 161 -10.01 -7.50 6.08
CA VAL A 161 -8.85 -7.57 6.97
C VAL A 161 -7.83 -8.56 6.41
N GLN A 162 -8.25 -9.78 6.10
CA GLN A 162 -7.35 -10.82 5.58
C GLN A 162 -6.72 -10.45 4.25
N ARG A 163 -7.43 -9.76 3.37
CA ARG A 163 -6.85 -9.23 2.12
C ARG A 163 -5.82 -8.12 2.35
N SER A 164 -5.90 -7.43 3.47
CA SER A 164 -4.99 -6.34 3.82
C SER A 164 -3.76 -6.81 4.59
N MET A 165 -3.77 -8.04 5.10
CA MET A 165 -2.66 -8.60 5.86
C MET A 165 -1.41 -8.76 4.99
N ILE A 166 -0.28 -8.49 5.63
CA ILE A 166 1.06 -8.70 5.08
C ILE A 166 1.80 -9.58 6.08
N SER A 167 2.47 -10.63 5.64
CA SER A 167 3.22 -11.48 6.53
C SER A 167 4.46 -10.77 7.09
N LYS A 168 4.82 -11.10 8.34
CA LYS A 168 6.05 -10.59 8.98
C LYS A 168 7.30 -10.98 8.16
N ASP A 169 7.35 -12.19 7.64
CA ASP A 169 8.49 -12.68 6.86
C ASP A 169 8.67 -11.87 5.56
N TYR A 170 7.56 -11.59 4.87
CA TYR A 170 7.60 -10.73 3.70
C TYR A 170 8.10 -9.32 4.02
N VAL A 171 7.59 -8.70 5.09
CA VAL A 171 8.00 -7.35 5.51
C VAL A 171 9.47 -7.33 5.88
N ASN A 172 9.94 -8.28 6.67
CA ASN A 172 11.34 -8.38 7.07
C ASN A 172 12.26 -8.55 5.85
N ARG A 173 11.87 -9.44 4.92
CA ARG A 173 12.61 -9.63 3.67
C ARG A 173 12.64 -8.33 2.84
N PHE A 174 11.52 -7.68 2.68
CA PHE A 174 11.41 -6.42 1.93
C PHE A 174 12.31 -5.32 2.52
N ILE A 175 12.32 -5.16 3.85
CA ILE A 175 13.18 -4.19 4.53
C ILE A 175 14.66 -4.50 4.29
N ARG A 176 15.06 -5.76 4.40
CA ARG A 176 16.45 -6.19 4.20
C ARG A 176 16.89 -6.04 2.74
N GLU A 177 16.02 -6.35 1.80
CA GLU A 177 16.31 -6.30 0.38
C GLU A 177 16.41 -4.86 -0.14
N PHE A 178 15.48 -3.99 0.30
CA PHE A 178 15.32 -2.68 -0.35
C PHE A 178 15.62 -1.46 0.53
N ILE A 179 15.69 -1.58 1.86
CA ILE A 179 15.75 -0.41 2.73
C ILE A 179 17.07 -0.29 3.48
N VAL A 180 17.52 -1.34 4.15
CA VAL A 180 18.71 -1.29 5.01
C VAL A 180 20.00 -1.59 4.26
N ASP A 181 21.11 -1.02 4.73
CA ASP A 181 22.43 -1.32 4.21
C ASP A 181 22.98 -2.62 4.83
N GLY A 182 23.43 -3.54 3.97
CA GLY A 182 24.06 -4.79 4.37
C GLY A 182 23.07 -5.85 4.90
N GLU A 183 23.61 -7.01 5.34
CA GLU A 183 22.79 -8.01 6.01
C GLU A 183 22.40 -7.52 7.42
N PRO A 184 21.13 -7.25 7.69
CA PRO A 184 20.69 -6.97 9.05
C PRO A 184 20.86 -8.24 9.88
N LYS A 185 21.32 -8.08 11.12
CA LYS A 185 21.27 -9.18 12.09
C LYS A 185 19.85 -9.73 12.16
N PRO A 186 19.66 -11.06 12.28
CA PRO A 186 18.34 -11.62 12.52
C PRO A 186 17.69 -10.86 13.68
N ILE A 187 16.48 -10.38 13.47
CA ILE A 187 15.71 -9.78 14.57
C ILE A 187 15.46 -10.95 15.53
N GLU A 188 16.04 -10.90 16.72
CA GLU A 188 15.71 -11.83 17.80
C GLU A 188 14.20 -11.78 17.96
N GLU A 189 13.55 -12.95 17.88
CA GLU A 189 12.10 -13.04 18.06
C GLU A 189 11.77 -12.56 19.47
N GLU A 190 11.29 -11.34 19.60
CA GLU A 190 10.58 -10.96 20.81
C GLU A 190 9.37 -11.90 20.91
N LYS A 191 9.39 -12.76 21.94
CA LYS A 191 8.27 -13.62 22.26
C LYS A 191 7.05 -12.73 22.44
N THR A 192 6.07 -12.92 21.59
CA THR A 192 4.79 -12.23 21.71
C THR A 192 4.01 -12.83 22.90
N LEU A 193 3.03 -12.08 23.43
CA LEU A 193 2.16 -12.56 24.52
C LEU A 193 1.45 -13.90 24.22
N PHE A 194 1.44 -14.34 22.97
CA PHE A 194 0.82 -15.59 22.52
C PHE A 194 1.79 -16.80 22.53
N ASP A 195 3.07 -16.59 22.83
CA ASP A 195 4.06 -17.65 22.91
C ASP A 195 4.17 -18.26 24.33
N TYR A 196 3.40 -17.76 25.26
CA TYR A 196 3.24 -18.33 26.60
C TYR A 196 1.97 -19.18 26.61
N GLU A 197 2.10 -20.47 26.28
CA GLU A 197 1.08 -21.45 26.63
C GLU A 197 0.98 -21.57 28.15
N VAL A 198 -0.25 -21.41 28.67
CA VAL A 198 -0.62 -21.65 30.08
C VAL A 198 -0.81 -23.12 30.33
#